data_92e2bbc96b422246837d2f374c42a3f5
#
_entry.id   92e2bbc96b422246837d2f374c42a3f5
#
_cell.length_a   1.000
_cell.length_b   1.000
_cell.length_c   1.000
_cell.angle_alpha   90.00
_cell.angle_beta   90.00
_cell.angle_gamma   90.00
#
_symmetry.space_group_name_H-M   'P 1'
#
loop_
_entity.id
_entity.type
_entity.pdbx_description
1 polymer ?
#
loop_
_entity_poly.entity_id
_entity_poly.type
_entity_poly.pdbx_seq_one_letter_code
_entity_poly.pdbx_strand_id
1 'polypeptide(L)'
;MALWRKILLLSAIALAVAAEVCAQGDYARYARYLKEQDSYQRRGEMGLTLGASFMGVEPALDAISISPKIGVRAALEYSMVWADDYALQLEVAYISNKADIALAGRELELRSNVVEVPVLFSYRGLQPVRIGAGVVLSPMASGRYETEFERLEFGQLRQMVGYVVDAGVSLTPHLMLDARFTGSFGKMDNYFEGVEFTTRSWWLSVGIGYMF
;
A
#
# COMPACT_ATOMS: atom_id res chain seq x y z
N MET A 1 14.75 13.55 7.45
CA MET A 1 13.94 13.85 8.65
C MET A 1 12.65 14.64 8.36
N ALA A 2 12.62 15.57 7.41
CA ALA A 2 11.43 16.39 7.13
C ALA A 2 10.25 15.63 6.51
N LEU A 3 10.49 14.61 5.68
CA LEU A 3 9.45 13.83 5.00
C LEU A 3 8.66 12.97 5.98
N TRP A 4 9.33 12.28 6.90
CA TRP A 4 8.69 11.46 7.94
C TRP A 4 7.76 12.27 8.86
N ARG A 5 8.14 13.50 9.20
CA ARG A 5 7.28 14.41 9.97
C ARG A 5 6.02 14.80 9.21
N LYS A 6 6.11 15.02 7.89
CA LYS A 6 4.94 15.32 7.05
C LYS A 6 4.02 14.12 6.91
N ILE A 7 4.55 12.91 6.76
CA ILE A 7 3.77 11.67 6.68
C ILE A 7 3.05 11.40 8.01
N LEU A 8 3.75 11.54 9.14
CA LEU A 8 3.14 11.39 10.47
C LEU A 8 2.07 12.46 10.74
N LEU A 9 2.25 13.69 10.27
CA LEU A 9 1.27 14.75 10.42
C LEU A 9 0.01 14.48 9.58
N LEU A 10 0.18 14.03 8.33
CA LEU A 10 -0.95 13.65 7.46
C LEU A 10 -1.70 12.44 8.00
N SER A 11 -1.01 11.44 8.55
CA SER A 11 -1.66 10.28 9.16
C SER A 11 -2.39 10.65 10.45
N ALA A 12 -1.84 11.57 11.26
CA ALA A 12 -2.51 12.06 12.46
C ALA A 12 -3.75 12.90 12.13
N ILE A 13 -3.70 13.72 11.08
CA ILE A 13 -4.88 14.50 10.60
C ILE A 13 -5.94 13.55 10.05
N ALA A 14 -5.58 12.54 9.26
CA ALA A 14 -6.50 11.54 8.75
C ALA A 14 -7.18 10.75 9.89
N LEU A 15 -6.43 10.37 10.92
CA LEU A 15 -6.95 9.72 12.12
C LEU A 15 -7.89 10.65 12.93
N ALA A 16 -7.56 11.94 13.06
CA ALA A 16 -8.40 12.92 13.75
C ALA A 16 -9.72 13.17 13.02
N VAL A 17 -9.68 13.34 11.69
CA VAL A 17 -10.87 13.47 10.84
C VAL A 17 -11.73 12.21 10.91
N ALA A 18 -11.12 11.03 10.88
CA ALA A 18 -11.82 9.77 11.03
C ALA A 18 -12.52 9.67 12.40
N ALA A 19 -11.86 10.09 13.48
CA ALA A 19 -12.44 10.10 14.82
C ALA A 19 -13.67 11.05 14.95
N GLU A 20 -13.62 12.21 14.32
CA GLU A 20 -14.78 13.14 14.30
C GLU A 20 -15.95 12.59 13.47
N VAL A 21 -15.70 11.99 12.31
CA VAL A 21 -16.74 11.34 11.50
C VAL A 21 -17.38 10.17 12.25
N CYS A 22 -16.60 9.42 13.04
CA CYS A 22 -17.10 8.32 13.88
C CYS A 22 -17.98 8.79 15.03
N ALA A 23 -17.78 10.01 15.53
CA ALA A 23 -18.61 10.59 16.59
C ALA A 23 -20.02 10.97 16.13
N GLN A 24 -20.29 11.04 14.83
CA GLN A 24 -21.57 11.47 14.25
C GLN A 24 -22.64 10.35 14.18
N GLY A 25 -22.71 9.46 15.14
CA GLY A 25 -23.91 8.63 15.45
C GLY A 25 -24.58 7.77 14.36
N ASP A 26 -24.50 8.16 13.11
CA ASP A 26 -25.16 7.44 12.00
C ASP A 26 -24.46 6.15 11.62
N TYR A 27 -23.12 6.12 11.72
CA TYR A 27 -22.37 4.91 11.48
C TYR A 27 -22.63 3.84 12.55
N ALA A 28 -22.76 4.24 13.80
CA ALA A 28 -23.05 3.31 14.90
C ALA A 28 -24.46 2.72 14.81
N ARG A 29 -25.42 3.43 14.22
CA ARG A 29 -26.78 2.91 13.91
C ARG A 29 -26.72 1.91 12.76
N TYR A 30 -26.00 2.24 11.68
CA TYR A 30 -25.84 1.36 10.54
C TYR A 30 -25.10 0.07 10.91
N ALA A 31 -24.05 0.18 11.70
CA ALA A 31 -23.31 -0.97 12.18
C ALA A 31 -24.15 -1.90 13.06
N ARG A 32 -25.02 -1.35 13.92
CA ARG A 32 -25.98 -2.14 14.70
C ARG A 32 -27.03 -2.82 13.80
N TYR A 33 -27.56 -2.11 12.83
CA TYR A 33 -28.53 -2.65 11.87
C TYR A 33 -27.94 -3.85 11.08
N LEU A 34 -26.69 -3.74 10.60
CA LEU A 34 -26.00 -4.84 9.93
C LEU A 34 -25.76 -6.03 10.88
N LYS A 35 -25.40 -5.77 12.11
CA LYS A 35 -25.13 -6.80 13.13
C LYS A 35 -26.38 -7.57 13.55
N GLU A 36 -27.53 -6.93 13.57
CA GLU A 36 -28.83 -7.56 13.88
C GLU A 36 -29.36 -8.41 12.72
N GLN A 37 -29.03 -8.05 11.47
CA GLN A 37 -29.53 -8.73 10.28
C GLN A 37 -28.77 -10.01 9.91
N ASP A 38 -27.51 -10.18 10.37
CA ASP A 38 -26.64 -11.17 9.72
C ASP A 38 -25.66 -11.91 10.64
N SER A 39 -26.16 -12.44 11.76
CA SER A 39 -25.29 -13.06 12.78
C SER A 39 -24.54 -14.34 12.34
N TYR A 40 -24.75 -14.89 11.14
CA TYR A 40 -24.07 -16.13 10.70
C TYR A 40 -23.84 -16.29 9.18
N GLN A 41 -24.09 -15.31 8.34
CA GLN A 41 -23.90 -15.48 6.89
C GLN A 41 -22.51 -14.99 6.44
N ARG A 42 -21.84 -15.80 5.62
CA ARG A 42 -20.65 -15.37 4.89
C ARG A 42 -21.09 -14.37 3.83
N ARG A 43 -20.55 -13.16 3.87
CA ARG A 43 -20.85 -12.10 2.93
C ARG A 43 -19.62 -11.79 2.08
N GLY A 44 -19.82 -11.76 0.75
CA GLY A 44 -18.81 -11.26 -0.18
C GLY A 44 -18.97 -9.75 -0.38
N GLU A 45 -17.90 -9.00 -0.29
CA GLU A 45 -17.86 -7.57 -0.58
C GLU A 45 -16.82 -7.32 -1.65
N MET A 46 -17.13 -6.41 -2.57
CA MET A 46 -16.16 -5.96 -3.59
C MET A 46 -15.86 -4.49 -3.36
N GLY A 47 -14.65 -4.08 -3.69
CA GLY A 47 -14.22 -2.70 -3.57
C GLY A 47 -13.22 -2.28 -4.63
N LEU A 48 -13.16 -0.98 -4.87
CA LEU A 48 -12.16 -0.32 -5.68
C LEU A 48 -11.42 0.71 -4.83
N THR A 49 -10.09 0.68 -4.82
CA THR A 49 -9.26 1.66 -4.10
C THR A 49 -8.38 2.42 -5.07
N LEU A 50 -8.33 3.74 -4.89
CA LEU A 50 -7.42 4.64 -5.60
C LEU A 50 -6.65 5.47 -4.57
N GLY A 51 -5.34 5.63 -4.77
CA GLY A 51 -4.52 6.35 -3.80
C GLY A 51 -3.14 6.76 -4.29
N ALA A 52 -2.46 7.47 -3.40
CA ALA A 52 -1.06 7.80 -3.54
C ALA A 52 -0.19 6.66 -3.00
N SER A 53 0.97 6.45 -3.62
CA SER A 53 1.94 5.45 -3.22
C SER A 53 3.32 6.10 -3.07
N PHE A 54 4.07 5.65 -2.07
CA PHE A 54 5.44 6.07 -1.79
C PHE A 54 6.32 4.82 -1.77
N MET A 55 7.37 4.83 -2.55
CA MET A 55 8.34 3.74 -2.62
C MET A 55 9.60 4.12 -1.86
N GLY A 56 10.01 3.34 -0.88
CA GLY A 56 11.32 3.43 -0.27
C GLY A 56 12.22 2.30 -0.77
N VAL A 57 13.41 2.64 -1.20
CA VAL A 57 14.44 1.69 -1.58
C VAL A 57 15.69 2.02 -0.79
N GLU A 58 16.16 1.05 -0.02
CA GLU A 58 17.36 1.17 0.80
C GLU A 58 18.51 0.43 0.10
N PRO A 59 19.42 1.14 -0.57
CA PRO A 59 20.59 0.53 -1.17
C PRO A 59 21.60 0.13 -0.07
N ALA A 60 22.31 -0.97 -0.29
CA ALA A 60 23.38 -1.39 0.63
C ALA A 60 24.70 -0.60 0.43
N LEU A 61 24.75 0.32 -0.52
CA LEU A 61 25.90 1.17 -0.81
C LEU A 61 25.59 2.62 -0.45
N ASP A 62 26.39 3.21 0.40
CA ASP A 62 26.26 4.63 0.83
C ASP A 62 26.46 5.63 -0.32
N ALA A 63 27.11 5.22 -1.41
CA ALA A 63 27.33 6.04 -2.60
C ALA A 63 26.06 6.26 -3.46
N ILE A 64 24.99 5.48 -3.25
CA ILE A 64 23.76 5.56 -3.99
C ILE A 64 22.68 6.18 -3.10
N SER A 65 22.10 7.27 -3.56
CA SER A 65 20.95 7.91 -2.92
C SER A 65 19.70 7.71 -3.77
N ILE A 66 18.61 7.23 -3.15
CA ILE A 66 17.32 7.07 -3.81
C ILE A 66 16.28 7.93 -3.07
N SER A 67 15.74 8.92 -3.77
CA SER A 67 14.75 9.85 -3.24
C SER A 67 13.37 9.50 -3.81
N PRO A 68 12.42 9.01 -2.97
CA PRO A 68 11.10 8.62 -3.44
C PRO A 68 10.28 9.83 -3.87
N LYS A 69 9.54 9.66 -4.97
CA LYS A 69 8.48 10.56 -5.44
C LYS A 69 7.11 9.94 -5.18
N ILE A 70 6.08 10.78 -5.25
CA ILE A 70 4.70 10.33 -5.15
C ILE A 70 4.35 9.54 -6.40
N GLY A 71 3.85 8.33 -6.21
CA GLY A 71 3.25 7.48 -7.23
C GLY A 71 1.75 7.31 -7.03
N VAL A 72 1.15 6.45 -7.84
CA VAL A 72 -0.28 6.13 -7.79
C VAL A 72 -0.48 4.64 -7.58
N ARG A 73 -1.56 4.28 -6.88
CA ARG A 73 -2.02 2.90 -6.67
C ARG A 73 -3.50 2.81 -7.04
N ALA A 74 -3.85 1.79 -7.81
CA ALA A 74 -5.22 1.42 -8.10
C ALA A 74 -5.40 -0.07 -7.78
N ALA A 75 -6.50 -0.43 -7.12
CA ALA A 75 -6.71 -1.80 -6.69
C ALA A 75 -8.17 -2.20 -6.70
N LEU A 76 -8.43 -3.47 -7.05
CA LEU A 76 -9.69 -4.17 -6.88
C LEU A 76 -9.55 -5.12 -5.70
N GLU A 77 -10.49 -5.05 -4.77
CA GLU A 77 -10.57 -5.88 -3.57
C GLU A 77 -11.81 -6.76 -3.61
N TYR A 78 -11.64 -8.01 -3.20
CA TYR A 78 -12.71 -8.91 -2.82
C TYR A 78 -12.50 -9.37 -1.38
N SER A 79 -13.49 -9.14 -0.53
CA SER A 79 -13.46 -9.52 0.87
C SER A 79 -14.52 -10.56 1.16
N MET A 80 -14.12 -11.70 1.71
CA MET A 80 -15.00 -12.68 2.29
C MET A 80 -15.10 -12.42 3.78
N VAL A 81 -16.24 -11.89 4.23
CA VAL A 81 -16.51 -11.56 5.63
C VAL A 81 -17.19 -12.73 6.32
N TRP A 82 -16.77 -13.07 7.53
CA TRP A 82 -17.45 -14.04 8.40
C TRP A 82 -17.46 -13.55 9.85
N ALA A 83 -18.52 -13.91 10.56
CA ALA A 83 -18.75 -13.52 11.96
C ALA A 83 -18.66 -12.00 12.18
N ASP A 84 -18.97 -11.18 11.15
CA ASP A 84 -18.94 -9.70 11.11
C ASP A 84 -17.61 -9.03 11.47
N ASP A 85 -16.77 -9.72 12.24
CA ASP A 85 -15.52 -9.19 12.77
C ASP A 85 -14.28 -9.58 11.96
N TYR A 86 -14.37 -10.60 11.12
CA TYR A 86 -13.22 -11.13 10.38
C TYR A 86 -13.46 -11.16 8.88
N ALA A 87 -12.42 -10.91 8.11
CA ALA A 87 -12.47 -11.07 6.67
C ALA A 87 -11.17 -11.63 6.10
N LEU A 88 -11.29 -12.43 5.06
CA LEU A 88 -10.19 -12.75 4.15
C LEU A 88 -10.32 -11.84 2.93
N GLN A 89 -9.28 -11.05 2.67
CA GLN A 89 -9.24 -10.12 1.57
C GLN A 89 -8.27 -10.63 0.51
N LEU A 90 -8.75 -10.64 -0.71
CA LEU A 90 -7.95 -10.86 -1.91
C LEU A 90 -8.01 -9.60 -2.75
N GLU A 91 -6.86 -9.14 -3.20
CA GLU A 91 -6.79 -7.92 -3.98
C GLU A 91 -5.89 -8.11 -5.20
N VAL A 92 -6.16 -7.34 -6.24
CA VAL A 92 -5.25 -7.13 -7.36
C VAL A 92 -4.99 -5.63 -7.47
N ALA A 93 -3.73 -5.25 -7.32
CA ALA A 93 -3.32 -3.85 -7.33
C ALA A 93 -2.27 -3.58 -8.41
N TYR A 94 -2.38 -2.42 -9.03
CA TYR A 94 -1.36 -1.84 -9.88
C TYR A 94 -0.78 -0.60 -9.21
N ILE A 95 0.55 -0.54 -9.13
CA ILE A 95 1.29 0.56 -8.52
C ILE A 95 2.30 1.10 -9.52
N SER A 96 2.28 2.41 -9.73
CA SER A 96 3.27 3.11 -10.54
C SER A 96 3.93 4.19 -9.70
N ASN A 97 5.24 4.05 -9.48
CA ASN A 97 6.05 4.96 -8.68
C ASN A 97 7.21 5.51 -9.48
N LYS A 98 7.70 6.65 -9.02
CA LYS A 98 8.93 7.28 -9.48
C LYS A 98 9.85 7.55 -8.30
N ALA A 99 11.16 7.56 -8.55
CA ALA A 99 12.18 7.98 -7.61
C ALA A 99 13.34 8.62 -8.35
N ASP A 100 14.04 9.53 -7.72
CA ASP A 100 15.31 10.01 -8.23
C ASP A 100 16.42 9.14 -7.65
N ILE A 101 17.27 8.61 -8.51
CA ILE A 101 18.47 7.88 -8.12
C ILE A 101 19.68 8.75 -8.45
N ALA A 102 20.55 8.93 -7.46
CA ALA A 102 21.79 9.69 -7.61
C ALA A 102 23.00 8.80 -7.31
N LEU A 103 23.97 8.81 -8.23
CA LEU A 103 25.26 8.15 -8.09
C LEU A 103 26.36 9.09 -8.61
N ALA A 104 27.38 9.35 -7.81
CA ALA A 104 28.55 10.13 -8.20
C ALA A 104 28.25 11.49 -8.86
N GLY A 105 27.14 12.16 -8.45
CA GLY A 105 26.73 13.46 -8.98
C GLY A 105 25.87 13.42 -10.24
N ARG A 106 25.51 12.25 -10.71
CA ARG A 106 24.48 12.07 -11.76
C ARG A 106 23.14 11.74 -11.12
N GLU A 107 22.09 12.41 -11.57
CA GLU A 107 20.71 12.15 -11.14
C GLU A 107 19.92 11.58 -12.31
N LEU A 108 19.23 10.47 -12.08
CA LEU A 108 18.40 9.79 -13.06
C LEU A 108 17.02 9.49 -12.44
N GLU A 109 15.97 9.50 -13.27
CA GLU A 109 14.62 9.12 -12.83
C GLU A 109 14.44 7.60 -12.94
N LEU A 110 14.21 6.95 -11.80
CA LEU A 110 13.81 5.55 -11.71
C LEU A 110 12.29 5.45 -11.76
N ARG A 111 11.76 4.69 -12.70
CA ARG A 111 10.33 4.36 -12.81
C ARG A 111 10.09 2.92 -12.40
N SER A 112 9.11 2.71 -11.55
CA SER A 112 8.70 1.40 -11.07
C SER A 112 7.24 1.15 -11.41
N ASN A 113 6.98 -0.03 -11.98
CA ASN A 113 5.63 -0.55 -12.17
C ASN A 113 5.52 -1.91 -11.50
N VAL A 114 4.56 -2.05 -10.61
CA VAL A 114 4.37 -3.26 -9.80
C VAL A 114 2.92 -3.71 -9.90
N VAL A 115 2.72 -4.98 -10.16
CA VAL A 115 1.44 -5.66 -9.97
C VAL A 115 1.52 -6.49 -8.70
N GLU A 116 0.58 -6.29 -7.80
CA GLU A 116 0.50 -6.97 -6.51
C GLU A 116 -0.78 -7.78 -6.42
N VAL A 117 -0.69 -8.92 -5.73
CA VAL A 117 -1.83 -9.75 -5.33
C VAL A 117 -1.70 -9.99 -3.82
N PRO A 118 -2.15 -9.04 -2.98
CA PRO A 118 -2.19 -9.22 -1.53
C PRO A 118 -3.29 -10.21 -1.13
N VAL A 119 -2.97 -11.04 -0.13
CA VAL A 119 -3.92 -11.89 0.59
C VAL A 119 -3.80 -11.55 2.06
N LEU A 120 -4.84 -10.95 2.63
CA LEU A 120 -4.85 -10.45 4.00
C LEU A 120 -5.93 -11.11 4.83
N PHE A 121 -5.61 -11.33 6.09
CA PHE A 121 -6.58 -11.55 7.14
C PHE A 121 -6.84 -10.22 7.84
N SER A 122 -8.11 -9.81 7.90
CA SER A 122 -8.54 -8.54 8.48
C SER A 122 -9.44 -8.75 9.68
N TYR A 123 -9.24 -7.88 10.67
CA TYR A 123 -10.12 -7.72 11.82
C TYR A 123 -10.90 -6.41 11.72
N ARG A 124 -12.22 -6.50 11.84
CA ARG A 124 -13.19 -5.39 11.67
C ARG A 124 -13.99 -5.09 12.95
N GLY A 125 -13.74 -5.83 14.03
CA GLY A 125 -14.48 -5.67 15.30
C GLY A 125 -14.26 -4.34 16.01
N LEU A 126 -13.29 -3.52 15.54
CA LEU A 126 -13.00 -2.17 16.05
C LEU A 126 -13.72 -1.07 15.27
N GLN A 127 -14.90 -1.35 14.73
CA GLN A 127 -15.65 -0.37 13.91
C GLN A 127 -15.55 1.06 14.43
N PRO A 128 -15.22 2.02 13.52
CA PRO A 128 -15.16 1.95 12.07
C PRO A 128 -13.77 1.56 11.52
N VAL A 129 -12.86 1.12 12.37
CA VAL A 129 -11.49 0.77 12.00
C VAL A 129 -11.40 -0.70 11.59
N ARG A 130 -10.68 -0.94 10.51
CA ARG A 130 -10.25 -2.24 10.02
C ARG A 130 -8.74 -2.31 10.11
N ILE A 131 -8.21 -3.42 10.58
CA ILE A 131 -6.77 -3.71 10.53
C ILE A 131 -6.56 -5.07 9.88
N GLY A 132 -5.53 -5.18 9.06
CA GLY A 132 -5.22 -6.41 8.33
C GLY A 132 -3.73 -6.68 8.23
N ALA A 133 -3.39 -7.95 8.12
CA ALA A 133 -2.04 -8.39 7.85
C ALA A 133 -2.05 -9.64 6.97
N GLY A 134 -0.99 -9.82 6.19
CA GLY A 134 -0.92 -10.97 5.30
C GLY A 134 0.34 -11.02 4.46
N VAL A 135 0.23 -11.74 3.36
CA VAL A 135 1.29 -11.88 2.37
C VAL A 135 0.90 -11.17 1.09
N VAL A 136 1.89 -10.72 0.35
CA VAL A 136 1.70 -10.12 -0.96
C VAL A 136 2.55 -10.86 -1.97
N LEU A 137 1.92 -11.24 -3.08
CA LEU A 137 2.58 -11.76 -4.25
C LEU A 137 2.79 -10.61 -5.25
N SER A 138 3.98 -10.48 -5.80
CA SER A 138 4.34 -9.45 -6.77
C SER A 138 4.88 -10.12 -8.04
N PRO A 139 3.99 -10.62 -8.92
CA PRO A 139 4.39 -11.32 -10.13
C PRO A 139 5.11 -10.42 -11.14
N MET A 140 4.89 -9.11 -11.07
CA MET A 140 5.54 -8.11 -11.91
C MET A 140 6.03 -6.96 -11.02
N ALA A 141 7.34 -6.77 -10.96
CA ALA A 141 7.97 -5.70 -10.19
C ALA A 141 9.23 -5.21 -10.92
N SER A 142 9.03 -4.47 -12.01
CA SER A 142 10.13 -3.96 -12.83
C SER A 142 10.49 -2.53 -12.46
N GLY A 143 11.79 -2.25 -12.36
CA GLY A 143 12.36 -0.92 -12.31
C GLY A 143 13.11 -0.60 -13.59
N ARG A 144 12.93 0.61 -14.11
CA ARG A 144 13.61 1.12 -15.29
C ARG A 144 14.09 2.54 -15.03
N TYR A 145 15.25 2.85 -15.54
CA TYR A 145 15.74 4.23 -15.57
C TYR A 145 16.06 4.65 -17.00
N GLU A 146 15.85 5.93 -17.28
CA GLU A 146 16.10 6.50 -18.61
C GLU A 146 17.37 7.35 -18.54
N THR A 147 18.32 7.06 -19.42
CA THR A 147 19.46 7.93 -19.73
C THR A 147 19.14 8.73 -21.00
N GLU A 148 19.96 9.73 -21.34
CA GLU A 148 19.76 10.51 -22.58
C GLU A 148 19.74 9.68 -23.86
N PHE A 149 20.30 8.45 -23.82
CA PHE A 149 20.50 7.61 -25.02
C PHE A 149 19.78 6.27 -24.94
N GLU A 150 19.50 5.71 -23.76
CA GLU A 150 18.98 4.36 -23.61
C GLU A 150 18.04 4.23 -22.39
N ARG A 151 17.11 3.26 -22.52
CA ARG A 151 16.30 2.75 -21.40
C ARG A 151 16.98 1.51 -20.84
N LEU A 152 17.41 1.59 -19.61
CA LEU A 152 18.11 0.51 -18.93
C LEU A 152 17.23 -0.13 -17.84
N GLU A 153 17.35 -1.43 -17.67
CA GLU A 153 16.65 -2.13 -16.61
C GLU A 153 17.46 -2.00 -15.31
N PHE A 154 16.77 -1.56 -14.25
CA PHE A 154 17.35 -1.49 -12.92
C PHE A 154 17.40 -2.86 -12.23
N GLY A 155 16.57 -3.80 -12.68
CA GLY A 155 16.40 -5.10 -12.08
C GLY A 155 15.06 -5.27 -11.35
N GLN A 156 15.01 -6.23 -10.45
CA GLN A 156 13.80 -6.47 -9.66
C GLN A 156 13.78 -5.56 -8.43
N LEU A 157 12.80 -4.65 -8.37
CA LEU A 157 12.61 -3.76 -7.22
C LEU A 157 11.97 -4.46 -6.04
N ARG A 158 11.40 -5.66 -6.22
CA ARG A 158 10.68 -6.38 -5.19
C ARG A 158 10.80 -7.89 -5.37
N GLN A 159 10.85 -8.61 -4.25
CA GLN A 159 10.72 -10.06 -4.26
C GLN A 159 9.32 -10.49 -4.67
N MET A 160 9.19 -11.67 -5.26
CA MET A 160 7.90 -12.26 -5.63
C MET A 160 6.96 -12.41 -4.44
N VAL A 161 7.50 -12.63 -3.24
CA VAL A 161 6.73 -12.78 -2.00
C VAL A 161 7.18 -11.74 -0.99
N GLY A 162 6.24 -11.05 -0.39
CA GLY A 162 6.46 -10.06 0.66
C GLY A 162 5.38 -10.12 1.74
N TYR A 163 5.45 -9.22 2.69
CA TYR A 163 4.43 -9.05 3.71
C TYR A 163 3.63 -7.76 3.47
N VAL A 164 2.42 -7.74 3.97
CA VAL A 164 1.52 -6.59 3.90
C VAL A 164 0.82 -6.40 5.23
N VAL A 165 0.69 -5.14 5.62
CA VAL A 165 -0.13 -4.69 6.76
C VAL A 165 -0.99 -3.55 6.26
N ASP A 166 -2.28 -3.56 6.62
CA ASP A 166 -3.17 -2.47 6.27
C ASP A 166 -3.98 -1.98 7.46
N ALA A 167 -4.44 -0.75 7.36
CA ALA A 167 -5.41 -0.16 8.25
C ALA A 167 -6.38 0.68 7.43
N GLY A 168 -7.67 0.45 7.62
CA GLY A 168 -8.74 1.18 6.95
C GLY A 168 -9.67 1.81 7.97
N VAL A 169 -10.27 2.94 7.60
CA VAL A 169 -11.31 3.62 8.38
C VAL A 169 -12.51 3.85 7.47
N SER A 170 -13.64 3.23 7.82
CA SER A 170 -14.90 3.44 7.10
C SER A 170 -15.48 4.80 7.46
N LEU A 171 -15.56 5.70 6.47
CA LEU A 171 -16.17 7.03 6.62
C LEU A 171 -17.69 6.96 6.45
N THR A 172 -18.12 6.08 5.55
CA THR A 172 -19.53 5.75 5.30
C THR A 172 -19.63 4.24 5.05
N PRO A 173 -20.83 3.67 4.88
CA PRO A 173 -20.97 2.25 4.50
C PRO A 173 -20.23 1.86 3.22
N HIS A 174 -20.06 2.81 2.31
CA HIS A 174 -19.44 2.57 1.00
C HIS A 174 -18.07 3.22 0.83
N LEU A 175 -17.70 4.19 1.69
CA LEU A 175 -16.45 4.94 1.53
C LEU A 175 -15.50 4.66 2.67
N MET A 176 -14.26 4.35 2.34
CA MET A 176 -13.21 4.00 3.28
C MET A 176 -11.91 4.74 2.95
N LEU A 177 -11.21 5.20 3.98
CA LEU A 177 -9.80 5.56 3.89
C LEU A 177 -8.96 4.33 4.17
N ASP A 178 -7.94 4.10 3.37
CA ASP A 178 -7.05 2.95 3.46
C ASP A 178 -5.59 3.41 3.53
N ALA A 179 -4.83 2.82 4.45
CA ALA A 179 -3.40 3.00 4.57
C ALA A 179 -2.73 1.64 4.61
N ARG A 180 -1.77 1.41 3.71
CA ARG A 180 -1.14 0.12 3.52
C ARG A 180 0.38 0.21 3.47
N PHE A 181 1.02 -0.69 4.18
CA PHE A 181 2.45 -0.89 4.12
C PHE A 181 2.76 -2.27 3.58
N THR A 182 3.63 -2.33 2.57
CA THR A 182 4.12 -3.59 2.01
C THR A 182 5.65 -3.59 2.01
N GLY A 183 6.24 -4.73 2.34
CA GLY A 183 7.70 -4.89 2.39
C GLY A 183 8.16 -6.24 1.88
N SER A 184 9.43 -6.31 1.51
CA SER A 184 10.09 -7.55 1.09
C SER A 184 10.68 -8.26 2.29
N PHE A 185 10.62 -9.60 2.34
CA PHE A 185 11.24 -10.38 3.41
C PHE A 185 12.78 -10.36 3.33
N GLY A 186 13.34 -10.27 2.13
CA GLY A 186 14.78 -10.30 1.90
C GLY A 186 15.28 -9.12 1.09
N LYS A 187 16.56 -9.18 0.74
CA LYS A 187 17.24 -8.24 -0.15
C LYS A 187 17.18 -8.77 -1.59
N MET A 188 17.31 -7.87 -2.55
CA MET A 188 17.37 -8.18 -3.98
C MET A 188 18.65 -7.65 -4.59
N ASP A 189 19.19 -8.40 -5.53
CA ASP A 189 20.35 -8.00 -6.29
C ASP A 189 19.90 -7.08 -7.42
N ASN A 190 20.53 -5.92 -7.51
CA ASN A 190 20.27 -4.90 -8.51
C ASN A 190 21.57 -4.44 -9.13
N TYR A 191 21.44 -3.86 -10.31
CA TYR A 191 22.56 -3.39 -11.11
C TYR A 191 22.32 -1.96 -11.57
N PHE A 192 23.29 -1.08 -11.34
CA PHE A 192 23.23 0.29 -11.79
C PHE A 192 24.62 0.78 -12.25
N GLU A 193 24.72 1.23 -13.50
CA GLU A 193 25.94 1.75 -14.12
C GLU A 193 27.23 0.91 -13.90
N GLY A 194 27.12 -0.42 -13.99
CA GLY A 194 28.27 -1.30 -13.84
C GLY A 194 28.53 -1.74 -12.39
N VAL A 195 27.73 -1.32 -11.43
CA VAL A 195 27.86 -1.67 -10.03
C VAL A 195 26.74 -2.59 -9.59
N GLU A 196 27.08 -3.76 -9.06
CA GLU A 196 26.13 -4.68 -8.42
C GLU A 196 25.96 -4.31 -6.95
N PHE A 197 24.72 -4.26 -6.48
CA PHE A 197 24.40 -3.98 -5.09
C PHE A 197 23.08 -4.60 -4.68
N THR A 198 22.89 -4.79 -3.38
CA THR A 198 21.63 -5.29 -2.85
C THR A 198 20.74 -4.16 -2.38
N THR A 199 19.43 -4.31 -2.57
CA THR A 199 18.44 -3.36 -2.08
C THR A 199 17.39 -4.05 -1.23
N ARG A 200 16.80 -3.30 -0.31
CA ARG A 200 15.56 -3.64 0.37
C ARG A 200 14.54 -2.57 0.04
N SER A 201 13.37 -3.00 -0.38
CA SER A 201 12.31 -2.07 -0.79
C SER A 201 11.04 -2.24 0.04
N TRP A 202 10.34 -1.14 0.21
CA TRP A 202 9.05 -1.08 0.87
C TRP A 202 8.15 -0.05 0.18
N TRP A 203 6.84 -0.21 0.34
CA TRP A 203 5.85 0.75 -0.16
C TRP A 203 4.89 1.13 0.94
N LEU A 204 4.57 2.41 0.99
CA LEU A 204 3.48 2.96 1.79
C LEU A 204 2.46 3.55 0.82
N SER A 205 1.20 3.13 0.94
CA SER A 205 0.10 3.67 0.13
C SER A 205 -0.98 4.22 1.03
N VAL A 206 -1.60 5.31 0.60
CA VAL A 206 -2.78 5.89 1.27
C VAL A 206 -3.80 6.20 0.18
N GLY A 207 -5.03 5.76 0.37
CA GLY A 207 -6.05 5.87 -0.66
C GLY A 207 -7.47 5.97 -0.12
N ILE A 208 -8.39 6.12 -1.05
CA ILE A 208 -9.83 6.09 -0.82
C ILE A 208 -10.38 4.86 -1.51
N GLY A 209 -11.11 4.04 -0.76
CA GLY A 209 -11.82 2.86 -1.25
C GLY A 209 -13.32 3.09 -1.32
N TYR A 210 -13.93 2.56 -2.37
CA TYR A 210 -15.37 2.47 -2.50
C TYR A 210 -15.77 0.99 -2.46
N MET A 211 -16.65 0.64 -1.52
CA MET A 211 -17.18 -0.71 -1.32
C MET A 211 -18.59 -0.80 -1.91
N PHE A 212 -18.84 -1.84 -2.69
CA PHE A 212 -20.13 -2.10 -3.39
C PHE A 212 -21.08 -2.93 -2.55
#